data_d040dc21b0c4504f8ba8df8a275d0551
#
_entry.id   d040dc21b0c4504f8ba8df8a275d0551
#
_cell.length_a   1.000
_cell.length_b   1.000
_cell.length_c   1.000
_cell.angle_alpha   90.00
_cell.angle_beta   90.00
_cell.angle_gamma   90.00
#
_symmetry.space_group_name_H-M   'P 1'
#
loop_
_entity.id
_entity.type
_entity.pdbx_description
1 polymer ?
#
loop_
_entity_poly.entity_id
_entity_poly.type
_entity_poly.pdbx_seq_one_letter_code
_entity_poly.pdbx_strand_id
1 'polypeptide(L)'
;MERASAPVEVQTTGAKLKGAAIGAYLGGGPAMRRAWEGTKRALGRGPRTVTFHHQVDDPWSHLLAQALVTFRARFPAVDLRMVVVPPPAADADPEPQKRRAWALRDATALAARHGLHFPT
;
A
#
# COMPACT_ATOMS: atom_id res chain seq x y z
N MET A 1 -4.94 14.48 49.23
CA MET A 1 -5.52 13.76 48.07
C MET A 1 -5.35 14.65 46.84
N GLU A 2 -4.18 14.50 46.22
CA GLU A 2 -3.68 15.39 45.17
C GLU A 2 -4.11 14.84 43.83
N ARG A 3 -4.96 15.58 43.08
CA ARG A 3 -5.36 15.24 41.73
C ARG A 3 -4.23 15.62 40.79
N ALA A 4 -3.53 14.62 40.31
CA ALA A 4 -2.59 14.78 39.22
C ALA A 4 -3.34 15.26 37.96
N SER A 5 -3.07 16.49 37.54
CA SER A 5 -3.54 17.05 36.27
C SER A 5 -2.89 16.30 35.11
N ALA A 6 -3.67 15.66 34.27
CA ALA A 6 -3.17 15.07 33.04
C ALA A 6 -2.55 16.16 32.13
N PRO A 7 -1.43 15.90 31.46
CA PRO A 7 -0.84 16.86 30.56
C PRO A 7 -1.78 17.16 29.39
N VAL A 8 -2.05 18.45 29.17
CA VAL A 8 -2.80 18.93 28.01
C VAL A 8 -1.90 18.78 26.79
N GLU A 9 -2.21 17.82 25.93
CA GLU A 9 -1.53 17.60 24.67
C GLU A 9 -1.82 18.78 23.74
N VAL A 10 -0.85 19.68 23.60
CA VAL A 10 -0.94 20.82 22.67
C VAL A 10 -0.74 20.32 21.26
N GLN A 11 -1.85 20.04 20.57
CA GLN A 11 -1.79 19.73 19.14
C GLN A 11 -1.27 20.95 18.38
N THR A 12 -0.14 20.80 17.71
CA THR A 12 0.46 21.86 16.89
C THR A 12 -0.45 22.20 15.71
N THR A 13 -0.47 23.47 15.30
CA THR A 13 -1.27 23.97 14.16
C THR A 13 -1.03 23.14 12.89
N GLY A 14 0.20 22.66 12.67
CA GLY A 14 0.54 21.79 11.55
C GLY A 14 -0.11 20.42 11.59
N ALA A 15 -0.33 19.83 12.76
CA ALA A 15 -1.03 18.55 12.91
C ALA A 15 -2.53 18.71 12.61
N LYS A 16 -3.14 19.82 13.04
CA LYS A 16 -4.55 20.15 12.72
C LYS A 16 -4.77 20.36 11.24
N LEU A 17 -3.88 21.06 10.55
CA LEU A 17 -3.95 21.27 9.10
C LEU A 17 -3.80 19.94 8.32
N LYS A 18 -2.87 19.08 8.72
CA LYS A 18 -2.73 17.74 8.11
C LYS A 18 -3.97 16.88 8.33
N GLY A 19 -4.53 16.89 9.54
CA GLY A 19 -5.76 16.17 9.87
C GLY A 19 -6.96 16.65 9.06
N ALA A 20 -7.11 17.97 8.91
CA ALA A 20 -8.18 18.56 8.10
C ALA A 20 -8.05 18.21 6.61
N ALA A 21 -6.81 18.23 6.07
CA ALA A 21 -6.56 17.83 4.68
C ALA A 21 -6.87 16.35 4.44
N ILE A 22 -6.48 15.46 5.36
CA ILE A 22 -6.80 14.03 5.31
C ILE A 22 -8.31 13.82 5.43
N GLY A 23 -8.98 14.51 6.35
CA GLY A 23 -10.43 14.44 6.53
C GLY A 23 -11.19 14.89 5.28
N ALA A 24 -10.76 15.97 4.63
CA ALA A 24 -11.33 16.45 3.38
C ALA A 24 -11.12 15.45 2.23
N TYR A 25 -9.94 14.83 2.16
CA TYR A 25 -9.61 13.80 1.17
C TYR A 25 -10.47 12.53 1.35
N LEU A 26 -10.63 12.05 2.58
CA LEU A 26 -11.42 10.86 2.89
C LEU A 26 -12.92 11.10 2.81
N GLY A 27 -13.40 12.31 3.18
CA GLY A 27 -14.80 12.71 3.13
C GLY A 27 -15.28 13.16 1.75
N GLY A 28 -14.36 13.48 0.84
CA GLY A 28 -14.67 13.86 -0.54
C GLY A 28 -15.18 12.67 -1.35
N GLY A 29 -16.23 12.91 -2.15
CA GLY A 29 -16.72 11.89 -3.10
C GLY A 29 -15.66 11.47 -4.13
N PRO A 30 -15.90 10.36 -4.87
CA PRO A 30 -14.95 9.84 -5.85
C PRO A 30 -14.52 10.85 -6.94
N ALA A 31 -15.40 11.78 -7.28
CA ALA A 31 -15.13 12.83 -8.26
C ALA A 31 -14.13 13.87 -7.72
N MET A 32 -14.30 14.30 -6.46
CA MET A 32 -13.37 15.26 -5.83
C MET A 32 -11.99 14.65 -5.63
N ARG A 33 -11.90 13.38 -5.23
CA ARG A 33 -10.63 12.67 -5.15
C ARG A 33 -9.92 12.58 -6.50
N ARG A 34 -10.65 12.28 -7.57
CA ARG A 34 -10.11 12.26 -8.94
C ARG A 34 -9.61 13.63 -9.40
N ALA A 35 -10.36 14.69 -9.11
CA ALA A 35 -9.95 16.07 -9.42
C ALA A 35 -8.68 16.46 -8.66
N TRP A 36 -8.61 16.17 -7.35
CA TRP A 36 -7.44 16.42 -6.52
C TRP A 36 -6.20 15.67 -7.02
N GLU A 37 -6.33 14.38 -7.33
CA GLU A 37 -5.25 13.59 -7.89
C GLU A 37 -4.86 14.06 -9.30
N GLY A 38 -5.82 14.54 -10.07
CA GLY A 38 -5.57 15.19 -11.37
C GLY A 38 -4.71 16.45 -11.23
N THR A 39 -5.02 17.30 -10.26
CA THR A 39 -4.25 18.53 -9.98
C THR A 39 -2.84 18.21 -9.51
N LYS A 40 -2.68 17.26 -8.59
CA LYS A 40 -1.35 16.79 -8.16
C LYS A 40 -0.52 16.26 -9.35
N ARG A 41 -1.17 15.51 -10.26
CA ARG A 41 -0.49 15.00 -11.46
C ARG A 41 -0.03 16.10 -12.41
N ALA A 42 -0.85 17.15 -12.58
CA ALA A 42 -0.51 18.30 -13.42
C ALA A 42 0.65 19.12 -12.85
N LEU A 43 0.74 19.21 -11.50
CA LEU A 43 1.80 19.92 -10.79
C LEU A 43 3.08 19.10 -10.60
N GLY A 44 2.98 17.77 -10.67
CA GLY A 44 4.11 16.85 -10.50
C GLY A 44 4.94 16.76 -11.79
N ARG A 45 6.12 17.37 -11.80
CA ARG A 45 7.03 17.46 -12.95
C ARG A 45 8.03 16.30 -13.07
N GLY A 46 7.87 15.21 -12.31
CA GLY A 46 8.84 14.10 -12.29
C GLY A 46 8.31 12.79 -12.88
N PRO A 47 9.18 11.83 -13.20
CA PRO A 47 8.77 10.50 -13.58
C PRO A 47 8.00 9.86 -12.42
N ARG A 48 6.93 9.13 -12.75
CA ARG A 48 6.15 8.42 -11.75
C ARG A 48 6.91 7.15 -11.37
N THR A 49 7.23 7.02 -10.09
CA THR A 49 7.88 5.82 -9.57
C THR A 49 6.87 4.98 -8.82
N VAL A 50 6.83 3.69 -9.12
CA VAL A 50 6.13 2.68 -8.35
C VAL A 50 7.17 1.76 -7.74
N THR A 51 7.22 1.69 -6.43
CA THR A 51 8.11 0.78 -5.72
C THR A 51 7.32 -0.46 -5.28
N PHE A 52 7.77 -1.62 -5.75
CA PHE A 52 7.24 -2.91 -5.37
C PHE A 52 8.15 -3.54 -4.32
N HIS A 53 7.62 -3.73 -3.11
CA HIS A 53 8.30 -4.44 -2.04
C HIS A 53 8.00 -5.93 -2.16
N HIS A 54 8.97 -6.70 -2.61
CA HIS A 54 8.84 -8.13 -2.88
C HIS A 54 9.35 -8.94 -1.70
N GLN A 55 8.48 -9.72 -1.09
CA GLN A 55 8.85 -10.74 -0.11
C GLN A 55 8.88 -12.10 -0.83
N VAL A 56 10.04 -12.75 -0.83
CA VAL A 56 10.31 -13.95 -1.67
C VAL A 56 9.39 -15.13 -1.34
N ASP A 57 9.07 -15.32 -0.07
CA ASP A 57 8.24 -16.44 0.42
C ASP A 57 6.75 -16.10 0.54
N ASP A 58 6.34 -14.91 0.06
CA ASP A 58 4.94 -14.47 0.12
C ASP A 58 4.21 -14.80 -1.19
N PRO A 59 3.14 -15.62 -1.13
CA PRO A 59 2.38 -16.02 -2.31
C PRO A 59 1.78 -14.87 -3.10
N TRP A 60 1.29 -13.83 -2.43
CA TRP A 60 0.73 -12.64 -3.10
C TRP A 60 1.80 -11.84 -3.82
N SER A 61 2.98 -11.68 -3.21
CA SER A 61 4.13 -11.04 -3.84
C SER A 61 4.55 -11.76 -5.12
N HIS A 62 4.50 -13.08 -5.14
CA HIS A 62 4.81 -13.89 -6.32
C HIS A 62 3.83 -13.61 -7.47
N LEU A 63 2.52 -13.56 -7.20
CA LEU A 63 1.53 -13.22 -8.22
C LEU A 63 1.65 -11.79 -8.70
N LEU A 64 1.88 -10.85 -7.78
CA LEU A 64 2.04 -9.44 -8.12
C LEU A 64 3.25 -9.23 -9.03
N ALA A 65 4.36 -9.93 -8.79
CA ALA A 65 5.54 -9.87 -9.65
C ALA A 65 5.21 -10.22 -11.11
N GLN A 66 4.39 -11.24 -11.35
CA GLN A 66 3.95 -11.60 -12.70
C GLN A 66 3.05 -10.51 -13.32
N ALA A 67 2.11 -9.97 -12.55
CA ALA A 67 1.23 -8.89 -13.02
C ALA A 67 2.01 -7.61 -13.37
N LEU A 68 3.11 -7.34 -12.67
CA LEU A 68 3.96 -6.18 -12.93
C LEU A 68 4.72 -6.25 -14.27
N VAL A 69 4.91 -7.43 -14.83
CA VAL A 69 5.46 -7.58 -16.19
C VAL A 69 4.51 -6.95 -17.21
N THR A 70 3.24 -7.30 -17.14
CA THR A 70 2.19 -6.71 -18.00
C THR A 70 1.99 -5.22 -17.70
N PHE A 71 2.03 -4.82 -16.43
CA PHE A 71 1.94 -3.42 -16.03
C PHE A 71 3.06 -2.58 -16.66
N ARG A 72 4.31 -3.04 -16.59
CA ARG A 72 5.47 -2.35 -17.17
C ARG A 72 5.33 -2.17 -18.68
N ALA A 73 4.85 -3.19 -19.39
CA ALA A 73 4.61 -3.11 -20.84
C ALA A 73 3.52 -2.09 -21.18
N ARG A 74 2.47 -2.01 -20.36
CA ARG A 74 1.33 -1.11 -20.57
C ARG A 74 1.63 0.34 -20.18
N PHE A 75 2.53 0.57 -19.22
CA PHE A 75 2.85 1.87 -18.68
C PHE A 75 4.35 2.17 -18.71
N PRO A 76 4.97 2.28 -19.90
CA PRO A 76 6.42 2.42 -20.02
C PRO A 76 6.98 3.72 -19.43
N ALA A 77 6.14 4.75 -19.23
CA ALA A 77 6.52 6.01 -18.60
C ALA A 77 6.60 5.94 -17.06
N VAL A 78 6.27 4.79 -16.47
CA VAL A 78 6.36 4.57 -15.03
C VAL A 78 7.70 3.90 -14.70
N ASP A 79 8.48 4.52 -13.82
CA ASP A 79 9.69 3.93 -13.26
C ASP A 79 9.28 2.87 -12.21
N LEU A 80 9.41 1.59 -12.58
CA LEU A 80 9.10 0.47 -11.69
C LEU A 80 10.37 0.00 -10.98
N ARG A 81 10.39 0.14 -9.67
CA ARG A 81 11.48 -0.31 -8.80
C ARG A 81 11.03 -1.50 -7.96
N MET A 82 11.88 -2.52 -7.91
CA MET A 82 11.66 -3.67 -7.04
C MET A 82 12.66 -3.65 -5.89
N VAL A 83 12.15 -3.83 -4.67
CA VAL A 83 12.95 -3.93 -3.45
C VAL A 83 12.59 -5.25 -2.78
N VAL A 84 13.58 -6.10 -2.55
CA VAL A 84 13.37 -7.33 -1.80
C VAL A 84 13.33 -7.00 -0.31
N VAL A 85 12.31 -7.48 0.38
CA VAL A 85 12.11 -7.25 1.82
C VAL A 85 12.09 -8.57 2.57
N PRO A 86 12.58 -8.60 3.82
CA PRO A 86 12.46 -9.77 4.68
C PRO A 86 11.01 -10.02 5.10
N PRO A 87 10.71 -11.21 5.63
CA PRO A 87 9.44 -11.47 6.30
C PRO A 87 9.19 -10.45 7.43
N PRO A 88 7.91 -10.17 7.77
CA PRO A 88 7.59 -9.29 8.88
C PRO A 88 8.14 -9.82 10.19
N ALA A 89 8.47 -8.92 11.11
CA ALA A 89 8.89 -9.27 12.45
C ALA A 89 7.72 -9.93 13.23
N ALA A 90 8.03 -10.71 14.25
CA ALA A 90 7.03 -11.49 14.99
C ALA A 90 5.93 -10.66 15.67
N ASP A 91 6.26 -9.42 16.04
CA ASP A 91 5.29 -8.46 16.60
C ASP A 91 4.32 -7.91 15.55
N ALA A 92 4.75 -7.85 14.28
CA ALA A 92 3.91 -7.42 13.16
C ALA A 92 3.10 -8.57 12.55
N ASP A 93 3.49 -9.82 12.77
CA ASP A 93 2.79 -11.01 12.26
C ASP A 93 2.64 -12.06 13.39
N PRO A 94 1.67 -11.90 14.29
CA PRO A 94 1.49 -12.77 15.45
C PRO A 94 1.01 -14.19 15.09
N GLU A 95 0.45 -14.40 13.91
CA GLU A 95 -0.07 -15.70 13.45
C GLU A 95 0.47 -16.08 12.06
N PRO A 96 1.79 -16.21 11.87
CA PRO A 96 2.41 -16.36 10.55
C PRO A 96 1.94 -17.61 9.79
N GLN A 97 1.65 -18.70 10.50
CA GLN A 97 1.18 -19.93 9.87
C GLN A 97 -0.23 -19.78 9.30
N LYS A 98 -1.14 -19.13 10.04
CA LYS A 98 -2.48 -18.85 9.55
C LYS A 98 -2.44 -17.92 8.34
N ARG A 99 -1.68 -16.84 8.44
CA ARG A 99 -1.49 -15.90 7.32
C ARG A 99 -0.98 -16.63 6.08
N ARG A 100 0.03 -17.49 6.22
CA ARG A 100 0.58 -18.27 5.11
C ARG A 100 -0.44 -19.22 4.49
N ALA A 101 -1.21 -19.94 5.29
CA ALA A 101 -2.26 -20.84 4.81
C ALA A 101 -3.35 -20.08 4.02
N TRP A 102 -3.73 -18.90 4.50
CA TRP A 102 -4.66 -18.02 3.80
C TRP A 102 -4.07 -17.51 2.50
N ALA A 103 -2.84 -17.01 2.53
CA ALA A 103 -2.15 -16.47 1.37
C ALA A 103 -2.01 -17.51 0.26
N LEU A 104 -1.68 -18.76 0.59
CA LEU A 104 -1.61 -19.86 -0.38
C LEU A 104 -2.96 -20.14 -1.05
N ARG A 105 -4.02 -20.24 -0.26
CA ARG A 105 -5.37 -20.47 -0.79
C ARG A 105 -5.84 -19.35 -1.71
N ASP A 106 -5.68 -18.11 -1.24
CA ASP A 106 -6.08 -16.93 -2.01
C ASP A 106 -5.25 -16.76 -3.27
N ALA A 107 -3.93 -16.97 -3.21
CA ALA A 107 -3.05 -16.90 -4.36
C ALA A 107 -3.40 -17.95 -5.40
N THR A 108 -3.72 -19.19 -5.00
CA THR A 108 -4.18 -20.23 -5.93
C THR A 108 -5.46 -19.82 -6.64
N ALA A 109 -6.45 -19.29 -5.91
CA ALA A 109 -7.72 -18.83 -6.49
C ALA A 109 -7.53 -17.63 -7.43
N LEU A 110 -6.70 -16.66 -7.04
CA LEU A 110 -6.39 -15.48 -7.86
C LEU A 110 -5.61 -15.86 -9.12
N ALA A 111 -4.64 -16.76 -9.01
CA ALA A 111 -3.88 -17.24 -10.16
C ALA A 111 -4.79 -17.84 -11.22
N ALA A 112 -5.69 -18.74 -10.82
CA ALA A 112 -6.66 -19.36 -11.72
C ALA A 112 -7.57 -18.30 -12.38
N ARG A 113 -8.06 -17.33 -11.61
CA ARG A 113 -8.97 -16.28 -12.09
C ARG A 113 -8.30 -15.32 -13.09
N HIS A 114 -7.02 -15.06 -12.93
CA HIS A 114 -6.29 -14.07 -13.73
C HIS A 114 -5.31 -14.68 -14.74
N GLY A 115 -5.30 -16.01 -14.89
CA GLY A 115 -4.39 -16.70 -15.83
C GLY A 115 -2.91 -16.54 -15.43
N LEU A 116 -2.63 -16.42 -14.14
CA LEU A 116 -1.28 -16.34 -13.60
C LEU A 116 -0.82 -17.73 -13.17
N HIS A 117 0.50 -17.94 -13.16
CA HIS A 117 1.08 -19.19 -12.71
C HIS A 117 1.36 -19.13 -11.20
N PHE A 118 0.84 -20.13 -10.48
CA PHE A 118 1.18 -20.35 -9.08
C PHE A 118 1.49 -21.82 -8.88
N PRO A 119 2.71 -22.19 -8.47
CA PRO A 119 3.06 -23.59 -8.23
C PRO A 119 2.26 -24.10 -7.03
N THR A 120 1.56 -25.21 -7.23
CA THR A 120 0.80 -25.95 -6.20
C THR A 120 1.68 -26.96 -5.49
#